data_58cc66ca78e7756f0184ff157bf3e6aa
#
_entry.id   58cc66ca78e7756f0184ff157bf3e6aa
#
_cell.length_a   1.000
_cell.length_b   1.000
_cell.length_c   1.000
_cell.angle_alpha   90.00
_cell.angle_beta   90.00
_cell.angle_gamma   90.00
#
_symmetry.space_group_name_H-M   'P 1'
#
loop_
_entity.id
_entity.type
_entity.pdbx_description
1 polymer ?
#
loop_
_entity_poly.entity_id
_entity_poly.type
_entity_poly.pdbx_seq_one_letter_code
_entity_poly.pdbx_strand_id
1 'polypeptide(L)'
;MPVTGFTFPGFSDLRRGDSRGISLIESMTDIVVILILATVATPVFRTMIVRGREAVLREDLFTLRTQIDRFTHDHARGPESLEELVEKEYMGSVPTCPFTGSNQTGKTVTSDM
;
A
#
# COMPACT_ATOMS: atom_id res chain seq x y z
N MET A 1 12.99 38.77 13.18
CA MET A 1 13.22 39.10 11.75
C MET A 1 12.19 38.30 10.96
N PRO A 2 11.19 38.96 10.43
CA PRO A 2 10.31 38.26 9.52
C PRO A 2 11.09 37.90 8.25
N VAL A 3 11.14 36.64 7.90
CA VAL A 3 11.67 36.20 6.62
C VAL A 3 10.61 36.45 5.54
N THR A 4 10.21 37.71 5.45
CA THR A 4 9.34 38.21 4.41
C THR A 4 10.24 38.77 3.31
N GLY A 5 10.64 37.98 2.38
CA GLY A 5 11.45 38.54 1.33
C GLY A 5 12.12 37.56 0.41
N PHE A 6 11.83 36.28 0.56
CA PHE A 6 12.22 35.32 -0.46
C PHE A 6 11.18 35.32 -1.58
N THR A 7 11.06 36.46 -2.25
CA THR A 7 10.40 36.52 -3.54
C THR A 7 11.40 35.97 -4.54
N PHE A 8 11.17 34.81 -5.07
CA PHE A 8 11.88 34.33 -6.24
C PHE A 8 11.62 35.33 -7.37
N PRO A 9 12.62 36.13 -7.79
CA PRO A 9 12.38 37.14 -8.84
C PRO A 9 12.14 36.56 -10.22
N GLY A 10 12.10 35.25 -10.35
CA GLY A 10 11.87 34.59 -11.63
C GLY A 10 10.49 33.99 -11.84
N PHE A 11 9.67 33.89 -10.79
CA PHE A 11 8.37 33.17 -10.92
C PHE A 11 7.26 34.06 -11.46
N SER A 12 7.36 35.36 -11.29
CA SER A 12 6.40 36.31 -11.84
C SER A 12 6.64 36.62 -13.34
N ASP A 13 7.85 36.44 -13.82
CA ASP A 13 8.17 36.64 -15.23
C ASP A 13 7.77 35.45 -16.12
N LEU A 14 7.72 34.23 -15.57
CA LEU A 14 7.23 33.09 -16.32
C LEU A 14 5.73 33.18 -16.64
N ARG A 15 5.00 34.02 -15.91
CA ARG A 15 3.57 34.21 -16.13
C ARG A 15 3.26 35.30 -17.17
N ARG A 16 4.25 36.11 -17.53
CA ARG A 16 4.17 37.14 -18.55
C ARG A 16 4.77 36.70 -19.87
N GLY A 17 5.19 35.46 -19.96
CA GLY A 17 5.51 34.77 -21.18
C GLY A 17 4.27 34.69 -22.04
N ASP A 18 4.27 35.52 -23.00
CA ASP A 18 3.50 35.62 -24.16
C ASP A 18 2.53 34.47 -24.39
N SER A 19 1.26 34.67 -24.08
CA SER A 19 0.18 33.73 -24.39
C SER A 19 0.01 33.50 -25.90
N ARG A 20 0.90 34.06 -26.71
CA ARG A 20 0.96 33.89 -28.18
C ARG A 20 1.92 32.77 -28.61
N GLY A 21 2.62 32.13 -27.71
CA GLY A 21 3.75 31.29 -28.06
C GLY A 21 3.66 29.83 -27.75
N ILE A 22 2.52 29.29 -27.28
CA ILE A 22 2.35 27.85 -27.23
C ILE A 22 2.04 27.38 -28.65
N SER A 23 3.11 27.05 -29.36
CA SER A 23 3.05 26.44 -30.67
C SER A 23 2.36 25.08 -30.55
N LEU A 24 1.53 24.71 -31.51
CA LEU A 24 0.94 23.38 -31.61
C LEU A 24 2.01 22.28 -31.55
N ILE A 25 3.19 22.53 -32.07
CA ILE A 25 4.34 21.65 -32.05
C ILE A 25 4.83 21.43 -30.60
N GLU A 26 4.88 22.48 -29.79
CA GLU A 26 5.28 22.41 -28.40
C GLU A 26 4.28 21.56 -27.59
N SER A 27 2.98 21.79 -27.75
CA SER A 27 1.91 20.99 -27.15
C SER A 27 1.96 19.53 -27.58
N MET A 28 2.24 19.26 -28.85
CA MET A 28 2.41 17.90 -29.35
C MET A 28 3.63 17.21 -28.72
N THR A 29 4.73 17.91 -28.57
CA THR A 29 5.93 17.40 -27.93
C THR A 29 5.69 17.06 -26.46
N ASP A 30 5.01 17.95 -25.72
CA ASP A 30 4.65 17.73 -24.32
C ASP A 30 3.78 16.49 -24.14
N ILE A 31 2.77 16.33 -24.98
CA ILE A 31 1.89 15.14 -24.97
C ILE A 31 2.68 13.86 -25.23
N VAL A 32 3.59 13.86 -26.19
CA VAL A 32 4.42 12.71 -26.52
C VAL A 32 5.32 12.32 -25.34
N VAL A 33 5.96 13.30 -24.69
CA VAL A 33 6.80 13.05 -23.50
C VAL A 33 5.98 12.43 -22.36
N ILE A 34 4.79 12.98 -22.08
CA ILE A 34 3.89 12.47 -21.05
C ILE A 34 3.47 11.02 -21.35
N LEU A 35 3.15 10.70 -22.59
CA LEU A 35 2.76 9.36 -23.02
C LEU A 35 3.91 8.34 -22.84
N ILE A 36 5.14 8.72 -23.18
CA ILE A 36 6.32 7.89 -22.99
C ILE A 36 6.53 7.60 -21.51
N LEU A 37 6.49 8.61 -20.64
CA LEU A 37 6.62 8.46 -19.20
C LEU A 37 5.51 7.60 -18.59
N ALA A 38 4.26 7.77 -19.02
CA ALA A 38 3.13 6.97 -18.58
C ALA A 38 3.28 5.49 -18.96
N THR A 39 3.83 5.19 -20.13
CA THR A 39 4.04 3.81 -20.59
C THR A 39 5.04 3.08 -19.70
N VAL A 40 6.10 3.74 -19.26
CA VAL A 40 7.12 3.14 -18.36
C VAL A 40 6.61 3.02 -16.92
N ALA A 41 5.82 3.98 -16.45
CA ALA A 41 5.33 4.01 -15.07
C ALA A 41 4.32 2.89 -14.78
N THR A 42 3.47 2.54 -15.73
CA THR A 42 2.37 1.58 -15.53
C THR A 42 2.82 0.19 -15.05
N PRO A 43 3.79 -0.50 -15.67
CA PRO A 43 4.19 -1.83 -15.23
C PRO A 43 4.89 -1.83 -13.87
N VAL A 44 5.67 -0.81 -13.56
CA VAL A 44 6.35 -0.65 -12.27
C VAL A 44 5.35 -0.51 -11.14
N PHE A 45 4.29 0.27 -11.36
CA PHE A 45 3.26 0.50 -10.37
C PHE A 45 2.49 -0.78 -10.02
N ARG A 46 2.14 -1.59 -11.01
CA ARG A 46 1.49 -2.89 -10.78
C ARG A 46 2.35 -3.84 -9.93
N THR A 47 3.62 -3.92 -10.23
CA THR A 47 4.56 -4.75 -9.45
C THR A 47 4.67 -4.29 -8.00
N MET A 48 4.69 -2.98 -7.75
CA MET A 48 4.71 -2.42 -6.40
C MET A 48 3.46 -2.75 -5.60
N ILE A 49 2.27 -2.70 -6.22
CA ILE A 49 1.01 -3.07 -5.57
C ILE A 49 1.03 -4.55 -5.14
N VAL A 50 1.45 -5.44 -6.02
CA VAL A 50 1.51 -6.88 -5.71
C VAL A 50 2.49 -7.15 -4.57
N ARG A 51 3.68 -6.58 -4.61
CA ARG A 51 4.67 -6.71 -3.52
C ARG A 51 4.16 -6.14 -2.20
N GLY A 52 3.43 -5.02 -2.24
CA GLY A 52 2.80 -4.45 -1.06
C GLY A 52 1.77 -5.41 -0.44
N ARG A 53 0.93 -6.05 -1.25
CA ARG A 53 -0.04 -7.05 -0.78
C ARG A 53 0.62 -8.30 -0.21
N GLU A 54 1.70 -8.77 -0.81
CA GLU A 54 2.49 -9.89 -0.29
C GLU A 54 3.14 -9.55 1.06
N ALA A 55 3.64 -8.34 1.22
CA ALA A 55 4.22 -7.89 2.48
C ALA A 55 3.17 -7.85 3.61
N VAL A 56 1.98 -7.32 3.35
CA VAL A 56 0.86 -7.31 4.31
C VAL A 56 0.46 -8.73 4.68
N LEU A 57 0.29 -9.62 3.70
CA LEU A 57 -0.07 -11.01 3.97
C LEU A 57 0.98 -11.72 4.86
N ARG A 58 2.25 -11.48 4.62
CA ARG A 58 3.34 -12.05 5.43
C ARG A 58 3.32 -11.55 6.87
N GLU A 59 3.06 -10.26 7.06
CA GLU A 59 2.92 -9.64 8.38
C GLU A 59 1.70 -10.18 9.13
N ASP A 60 0.56 -10.30 8.46
CA ASP A 60 -0.66 -10.86 9.03
C ASP A 60 -0.47 -12.32 9.47
N LEU A 61 0.19 -13.13 8.64
CA LEU A 61 0.51 -14.53 8.98
C LEU A 61 1.48 -14.63 10.15
N PHE A 62 2.46 -13.75 10.23
CA PHE A 62 3.38 -13.70 11.35
C PHE A 62 2.66 -13.34 12.65
N THR A 63 1.78 -12.36 12.60
CA THR A 63 0.95 -11.94 13.75
C THR A 63 0.04 -13.07 14.20
N LEU A 64 -0.67 -13.73 13.27
CA LEU A 64 -1.52 -14.87 13.58
C LEU A 64 -0.75 -16.00 14.29
N ARG A 65 0.41 -16.38 13.79
CA ARG A 65 1.25 -17.41 14.43
C ARG A 65 1.66 -17.01 15.83
N THR A 66 2.07 -15.78 16.03
CA THR A 66 2.45 -15.27 17.35
C THR A 66 1.28 -15.31 18.33
N GLN A 67 0.06 -14.99 17.89
CA GLN A 67 -1.11 -15.04 18.75
C GLN A 67 -1.55 -16.49 19.05
N ILE A 68 -1.44 -17.38 18.08
CA ILE A 68 -1.69 -18.83 18.30
C ILE A 68 -0.69 -19.40 19.30
N ASP A 69 0.58 -19.06 19.22
CA ASP A 69 1.60 -19.49 20.16
C ASP A 69 1.33 -19.00 21.59
N ARG A 70 0.93 -17.73 21.71
CA ARG A 70 0.53 -17.17 23.03
C ARG A 70 -0.68 -17.88 23.60
N PHE A 71 -1.72 -18.07 22.80
CA PHE A 71 -2.91 -18.81 23.23
C PHE A 71 -2.58 -20.23 23.68
N THR A 72 -1.75 -20.91 22.90
CA THR A 72 -1.31 -22.29 23.23
C THR A 72 -0.50 -22.33 24.51
N HIS A 73 0.35 -21.35 24.75
CA HIS A 73 1.11 -21.25 26.00
C HIS A 73 0.21 -21.02 27.20
N ASP A 74 -0.83 -20.19 27.08
CA ASP A 74 -1.71 -19.82 28.19
C ASP A 74 -2.74 -20.91 28.51
N HIS A 75 -3.23 -21.62 27.49
CA HIS A 75 -4.30 -22.63 27.64
C HIS A 75 -3.83 -24.08 27.52
N ALA A 76 -2.53 -24.30 27.24
CA ALA A 76 -1.94 -25.63 26.99
C ALA A 76 -2.68 -26.43 25.88
N ARG A 77 -3.39 -25.76 24.99
CA ARG A 77 -4.07 -26.34 23.82
C ARG A 77 -4.07 -25.32 22.68
N GLY A 78 -4.10 -25.79 21.44
CA GLY A 78 -4.31 -24.93 20.29
C GLY A 78 -5.74 -24.37 20.22
N PRO A 79 -5.96 -23.20 19.60
CA PRO A 79 -7.30 -22.68 19.36
C PRO A 79 -8.03 -23.59 18.36
N GLU A 80 -9.34 -23.79 18.54
CA GLU A 80 -10.16 -24.59 17.63
C GLU A 80 -10.49 -23.80 16.36
N SER A 81 -10.57 -22.48 16.48
CA SER A 81 -10.82 -21.57 15.35
C SER A 81 -10.10 -20.23 15.53
N LEU A 82 -9.97 -19.45 14.46
CA LEU A 82 -9.40 -18.11 14.55
C LEU A 82 -10.33 -17.14 15.27
N GLU A 83 -11.63 -17.39 15.25
CA GLU A 83 -12.64 -16.63 15.96
C GLU A 83 -12.46 -16.74 17.50
N GLU A 84 -11.97 -17.89 17.99
CA GLU A 84 -11.66 -18.07 19.41
C GLU A 84 -10.55 -17.12 19.90
N LEU A 85 -9.58 -16.79 19.03
CA LEU A 85 -8.55 -15.79 19.33
C LEU A 85 -9.11 -14.38 19.47
N VAL A 86 -10.15 -14.07 18.70
CA VAL A 86 -10.84 -12.78 18.79
C VAL A 86 -11.73 -12.74 20.04
N GLU A 87 -12.46 -13.81 20.34
CA GLU A 87 -13.31 -13.91 21.51
C GLU A 87 -12.51 -13.83 22.83
N LYS A 88 -11.30 -14.38 22.84
CA LYS A 88 -10.39 -14.35 24.00
C LYS A 88 -9.48 -13.09 24.03
N GLU A 89 -9.76 -12.10 23.19
CA GLU A 89 -9.06 -10.81 23.14
C GLU A 89 -7.55 -10.88 22.80
N TYR A 90 -7.08 -11.99 22.19
CA TYR A 90 -5.70 -12.09 21.69
C TYR A 90 -5.48 -11.27 20.44
N MET A 91 -6.53 -11.00 19.70
CA MET A 91 -6.52 -10.10 18.54
C MET A 91 -7.87 -9.37 18.37
N GLY A 92 -7.83 -8.18 17.79
CA GLY A 92 -9.04 -7.36 17.62
C GLY A 92 -9.99 -7.88 16.53
N SER A 93 -9.46 -8.51 15.50
CA SER A 93 -10.23 -9.10 14.40
C SER A 93 -9.37 -10.03 13.58
N VAL A 94 -9.98 -10.99 12.90
CA VAL A 94 -9.29 -11.84 11.93
C VAL A 94 -8.88 -10.99 10.71
N PRO A 95 -7.58 -10.97 10.33
CA PRO A 95 -7.13 -10.17 9.21
C PRO A 95 -7.73 -10.65 7.90
N THR A 96 -8.08 -9.69 7.04
CA THR A 96 -8.63 -9.95 5.72
C THR A 96 -7.52 -10.18 4.71
N CYS A 97 -7.62 -11.25 3.94
CA CYS A 97 -6.63 -11.53 2.90
C CYS A 97 -6.61 -10.40 1.85
N PRO A 98 -5.46 -9.74 1.60
CA PRO A 98 -5.38 -8.61 0.66
C PRO A 98 -5.60 -9.00 -0.81
N PHE A 99 -5.57 -10.30 -1.13
CA PHE A 99 -5.81 -10.79 -2.49
C PHE A 99 -7.27 -11.14 -2.76
N THR A 100 -7.96 -11.70 -1.77
CA THR A 100 -9.36 -12.16 -1.93
C THR A 100 -10.38 -11.23 -1.28
N GLY A 101 -9.93 -10.32 -0.42
CA GLY A 101 -10.82 -9.43 0.33
C GLY A 101 -11.71 -10.15 1.35
N SER A 102 -11.40 -11.41 1.68
CA SER A 102 -12.16 -12.24 2.62
C SER A 102 -11.26 -12.75 3.75
N ASN A 103 -11.82 -12.89 4.92
CA ASN A 103 -11.19 -13.52 6.08
C ASN A 103 -11.44 -15.05 6.16
N GLN A 104 -12.24 -15.59 5.24
CA GLN A 104 -12.66 -17.00 5.24
C GLN A 104 -11.86 -17.88 4.25
N THR A 105 -11.02 -17.30 3.41
CA THR A 105 -10.22 -18.01 2.40
C THR A 105 -8.97 -18.69 2.96
N GLY A 106 -8.62 -18.41 4.22
CA GLY A 106 -7.50 -19.06 4.89
C GLY A 106 -7.81 -20.52 5.22
N LYS A 107 -6.91 -21.43 4.86
CA LYS A 107 -6.99 -22.82 5.29
C LYS A 107 -6.20 -22.99 6.59
N THR A 108 -6.89 -23.36 7.65
CA THR A 108 -6.23 -23.83 8.88
C THR A 108 -5.80 -25.27 8.73
N VAL A 109 -4.55 -25.54 9.05
CA VAL A 109 -4.02 -26.90 9.10
C VAL A 109 -3.79 -27.23 10.55
N THR A 110 -4.56 -28.16 11.09
CA THR A 110 -4.32 -28.74 12.40
C THR A 110 -3.19 -29.76 12.25
N SER A 111 -2.07 -29.52 12.94
CA SER A 111 -1.06 -30.56 13.06
C SER A 111 -1.52 -31.57 14.10
N ASP A 112 -2.03 -32.70 13.64
CA ASP A 112 -2.25 -33.86 14.51
C ASP A 112 -0.87 -34.37 14.92
N MET A 113 -0.47 -33.97 16.10
CA MET A 113 0.63 -34.64 16.82
C MET A 113 0.09 -35.37 18.03
#